data_8eef9cd3afc886d30a93210cf1aea5e9
#
_entry.id   8eef9cd3afc886d30a93210cf1aea5e9
#
_cell.length_a   1.000
_cell.length_b   1.000
_cell.length_c   1.000
_cell.angle_alpha   90.00
_cell.angle_beta   90.00
_cell.angle_gamma   90.00
#
_symmetry.space_group_name_H-M   'P 1'
#
loop_
_entity.id
_entity.type
_entity.pdbx_description
1 polymer ?
#
loop_
_entity_poly.entity_id
_entity_poly.type
_entity_poly.pdbx_seq_one_letter_code
_entity_poly.pdbx_strand_id
1 'polypeptide(L)'
;MDQAQPVFYYDLGSPHCYIAAETIMATLPIVPEWEPVLGPDIGAATAPDPDRRRIERRIAELGLQPVRWPRKWPPDSTRAMLAATYAKRIGRAVAFSLAAFRQAFAGGRDLGEEDTILIAGAACEMHPTALRKGIELASTASALHAATHRARKAGATALPAIQVGDRVYAGAEAVREATEALDRAGGPR
;
A
#
# COMPACT_ATOMS: atom_id res chain seq x y z
N MET A 1 5.46 25.44 -12.89
CA MET A 1 5.87 24.09 -13.33
C MET A 1 4.91 23.13 -12.70
N ASP A 2 4.24 22.32 -13.53
CA ASP A 2 3.31 21.28 -13.04
C ASP A 2 4.12 20.29 -12.21
N GLN A 3 3.89 20.24 -10.91
CA GLN A 3 4.57 19.27 -10.05
C GLN A 3 4.05 17.87 -10.43
N ALA A 4 4.97 16.99 -10.84
CA ALA A 4 4.63 15.62 -11.18
C ALA A 4 3.88 14.96 -9.99
N GLN A 5 2.77 14.30 -10.27
CA GLN A 5 1.96 13.61 -9.26
C GLN A 5 2.83 12.57 -8.52
N PRO A 6 2.86 12.59 -7.18
CA PRO A 6 3.59 11.58 -6.41
C PRO A 6 3.04 10.19 -6.65
N VAL A 7 3.88 9.15 -6.52
CA VAL A 7 3.45 7.75 -6.59
C VAL A 7 3.71 7.07 -5.26
N PHE A 8 2.68 6.49 -4.66
CA PHE A 8 2.75 5.71 -3.44
C PHE A 8 2.83 4.22 -3.76
N TYR A 9 4.00 3.64 -3.61
CA TYR A 9 4.26 2.21 -3.74
C TYR A 9 4.01 1.50 -2.41
N TYR A 10 3.20 0.45 -2.42
CA TYR A 10 2.80 -0.27 -1.21
C TYR A 10 2.60 -1.77 -1.44
N ASP A 11 2.72 -2.53 -0.36
CA ASP A 11 2.32 -3.93 -0.26
C ASP A 11 1.35 -4.10 0.92
N LEU A 12 0.23 -4.77 0.68
CA LEU A 12 -0.84 -4.97 1.67
C LEU A 12 -0.40 -5.82 2.87
N GLY A 13 0.67 -6.60 2.73
CA GLY A 13 1.25 -7.38 3.84
C GLY A 13 2.12 -6.55 4.81
N SER A 14 2.38 -5.27 4.51
CA SER A 14 3.25 -4.43 5.32
C SER A 14 2.48 -3.55 6.31
N PRO A 15 2.73 -3.66 7.63
CA PRO A 15 2.10 -2.79 8.63
C PRO A 15 2.56 -1.33 8.52
N HIS A 16 3.76 -1.08 7.99
CA HIS A 16 4.22 0.29 7.69
C HIS A 16 3.44 0.90 6.52
N CYS A 17 3.10 0.08 5.51
CA CYS A 17 2.22 0.52 4.42
C CYS A 17 0.79 0.80 4.92
N TYR A 18 0.28 0.03 5.88
CA TYR A 18 -1.01 0.31 6.53
C TYR A 18 -1.01 1.70 7.19
N ILE A 19 0.01 2.01 8.00
CA ILE A 19 0.14 3.32 8.65
C ILE A 19 0.21 4.43 7.59
N ALA A 20 1.04 4.25 6.56
CA ALA A 20 1.15 5.22 5.48
C ALA A 20 -0.18 5.41 4.74
N ALA A 21 -0.88 4.33 4.41
CA ALA A 21 -2.15 4.35 3.71
C ALA A 21 -3.24 5.13 4.46
N GLU A 22 -3.30 4.99 5.79
CA GLU A 22 -4.28 5.71 6.64
C GLU A 22 -3.96 7.20 6.79
N THR A 23 -2.72 7.63 6.56
CA THR A 23 -2.29 9.01 6.81
C THR A 23 -1.97 9.82 5.57
N ILE A 24 -1.55 9.17 4.49
CA ILE A 24 -0.96 9.81 3.31
C ILE A 24 -1.88 10.85 2.65
N MET A 25 -3.19 10.55 2.56
CA MET A 25 -4.17 11.44 1.92
C MET A 25 -4.40 12.74 2.69
N ALA A 26 -4.17 12.74 4.00
CA ALA A 26 -4.29 13.93 4.86
C ALA A 26 -2.96 14.68 5.01
N THR A 27 -1.84 14.04 4.67
CA THR A 27 -0.51 14.57 4.95
C THR A 27 0.15 15.17 3.70
N LEU A 28 0.05 14.50 2.55
CA LEU A 28 0.65 15.01 1.31
C LEU A 28 -0.16 16.18 0.75
N PRO A 29 0.51 17.27 0.32
CA PRO A 29 -0.17 18.41 -0.31
C PRO A 29 -0.71 18.10 -1.72
N ILE A 30 -0.23 17.01 -2.34
CA ILE A 30 -0.67 16.54 -3.66
C ILE A 30 -1.14 15.10 -3.53
N VAL A 31 -2.34 14.80 -4.04
CA VAL A 31 -2.91 13.45 -4.02
C VAL A 31 -2.01 12.48 -4.80
N PRO A 32 -1.47 11.44 -4.15
CA PRO A 32 -0.58 10.49 -4.81
C PRO A 32 -1.35 9.49 -5.67
N GLU A 33 -0.72 9.01 -6.73
CA GLU A 33 -1.14 7.78 -7.40
C GLU A 33 -0.79 6.58 -6.52
N TRP A 34 -1.75 5.68 -6.28
CA TRP A 34 -1.53 4.45 -5.51
C TRP A 34 -1.10 3.32 -6.44
N GLU A 35 0.10 2.80 -6.22
CA GLU A 35 0.68 1.75 -7.06
C GLU A 35 0.99 0.50 -6.23
N PRO A 36 0.20 -0.59 -6.37
CA PRO A 36 0.49 -1.85 -5.71
C PRO A 36 1.73 -2.50 -6.29
N VAL A 37 2.61 -3.01 -5.43
CA VAL A 37 3.85 -3.69 -5.80
C VAL A 37 4.11 -4.91 -4.91
N LEU A 38 4.90 -5.86 -5.39
CA LEU A 38 5.33 -7.01 -4.60
C LEU A 38 6.57 -6.64 -3.77
N GLY A 39 6.40 -6.48 -2.47
CA GLY A 39 7.48 -6.14 -1.54
C GLY A 39 8.69 -7.07 -1.62
N PRO A 40 8.52 -8.40 -1.62
CA PRO A 40 9.63 -9.35 -1.76
C PRO A 40 10.49 -9.11 -3.01
N ASP A 41 9.86 -8.77 -4.15
CA ASP A 41 10.54 -8.60 -5.44
C ASP A 41 11.38 -7.32 -5.54
N ILE A 42 11.14 -6.36 -4.63
CA ILE A 42 11.97 -5.14 -4.51
C ILE A 42 12.92 -5.19 -3.30
N GLY A 43 13.04 -6.32 -2.62
CA GLY A 43 13.84 -6.46 -1.42
C GLY A 43 13.21 -5.91 -0.14
N ALA A 44 11.91 -5.59 -0.18
CA ALA A 44 11.14 -5.02 0.93
C ALA A 44 10.11 -6.01 1.49
N ALA A 45 10.50 -7.28 1.62
CA ALA A 45 9.65 -8.30 2.23
C ALA A 45 9.27 -7.91 3.67
N THR A 46 8.04 -8.25 4.07
CA THR A 46 7.60 -8.06 5.45
C THR A 46 8.46 -8.88 6.41
N ALA A 47 9.02 -8.21 7.43
CA ALA A 47 9.89 -8.85 8.39
C ALA A 47 9.19 -10.01 9.11
N PRO A 48 9.85 -11.18 9.28
CA PRO A 48 9.29 -12.30 10.02
C PRO A 48 9.06 -11.97 11.51
N ASP A 49 9.93 -11.12 12.08
CA ASP A 49 9.83 -10.63 13.45
C ASP A 49 9.90 -9.09 13.46
N PRO A 50 8.77 -8.40 13.23
CA PRO A 50 8.73 -6.95 13.25
C PRO A 50 8.74 -6.43 14.68
N ASP A 51 9.25 -5.22 14.90
CA ASP A 51 9.07 -4.52 16.19
C ASP A 51 7.58 -4.12 16.38
N ARG A 52 6.79 -5.09 16.83
CA ARG A 52 5.34 -4.93 17.03
C ARG A 52 5.03 -3.78 17.98
N ARG A 53 5.79 -3.64 19.09
CA ARG A 53 5.58 -2.59 20.07
C ARG A 53 5.78 -1.19 19.50
N ARG A 54 6.77 -1.04 18.61
CA ARG A 54 7.02 0.24 17.92
C ARG A 54 5.87 0.57 16.97
N ILE A 55 5.40 -0.42 16.21
CA ILE A 55 4.28 -0.28 15.28
C ILE A 55 3.00 0.07 16.04
N GLU A 56 2.68 -0.64 17.12
CA GLU A 56 1.51 -0.40 17.97
C GLU A 56 1.53 0.99 18.59
N ARG A 57 2.68 1.44 19.12
CA ARG A 57 2.83 2.81 19.62
C ARG A 57 2.55 3.84 18.53
N ARG A 58 3.13 3.64 17.33
CA ARG A 58 2.93 4.57 16.21
C ARG A 58 1.47 4.65 15.78
N ILE A 59 0.76 3.53 15.75
CA ILE A 59 -0.68 3.46 15.47
C ILE A 59 -1.48 4.22 16.52
N ALA A 60 -1.16 4.05 17.80
CA ALA A 60 -1.82 4.77 18.89
C ALA A 60 -1.56 6.29 18.85
N GLU A 61 -0.32 6.71 18.59
CA GLU A 61 0.06 8.13 18.43
C GLU A 61 -0.72 8.83 17.31
N LEU A 62 -1.03 8.09 16.25
CA LEU A 62 -1.80 8.58 15.10
C LEU A 62 -3.32 8.48 15.29
N GLY A 63 -3.80 7.96 16.42
CA GLY A 63 -5.22 7.77 16.69
C GLY A 63 -5.90 6.75 15.77
N LEU A 64 -5.12 5.86 15.15
CA LEU A 64 -5.64 4.79 14.28
C LEU A 64 -6.23 3.65 15.12
N GLN A 65 -7.01 2.79 14.47
CA GLN A 65 -7.56 1.60 15.13
C GLN A 65 -6.42 0.70 15.66
N PRO A 66 -6.52 0.19 16.91
CA PRO A 66 -5.52 -0.72 17.47
C PRO A 66 -5.29 -1.92 16.57
N VAL A 67 -4.02 -2.25 16.34
CA VAL A 67 -3.66 -3.36 15.47
C VAL A 67 -4.04 -4.71 16.09
N ARG A 68 -4.61 -5.57 15.27
CA ARG A 68 -4.81 -7.00 15.53
C ARG A 68 -3.92 -7.78 14.57
N TRP A 69 -2.86 -8.38 15.08
CA TRP A 69 -1.93 -9.12 14.25
C TRP A 69 -2.58 -10.36 13.65
N PRO A 70 -2.46 -10.59 12.34
CA PRO A 70 -2.89 -11.83 11.71
C PRO A 70 -2.21 -13.04 12.37
N ARG A 71 -2.93 -14.16 12.49
CA ARG A 71 -2.36 -15.37 13.09
C ARG A 71 -1.21 -15.95 12.28
N LYS A 72 -1.31 -15.89 10.95
CA LYS A 72 -0.26 -16.27 10.02
C LYS A 72 0.63 -15.06 9.76
N TRP A 73 1.90 -15.16 10.11
CA TRP A 73 2.86 -14.09 9.94
C TRP A 73 4.21 -14.61 9.41
N PRO A 74 4.88 -13.95 8.45
CA PRO A 74 4.35 -12.82 7.67
C PRO A 74 3.15 -13.24 6.80
N PRO A 75 2.22 -12.29 6.47
CA PRO A 75 1.07 -12.61 5.66
C PRO A 75 1.50 -12.86 4.20
N ASP A 76 0.85 -13.82 3.53
CA ASP A 76 0.93 -13.93 2.07
C ASP A 76 -0.03 -12.92 1.44
N SER A 77 0.52 -11.82 0.94
CA SER A 77 -0.24 -10.75 0.32
C SER A 77 -0.42 -10.90 -1.19
N THR A 78 0.20 -11.89 -1.83
CA THR A 78 0.29 -12.02 -3.30
C THR A 78 -1.07 -11.91 -3.96
N ARG A 79 -2.05 -12.68 -3.49
CA ARG A 79 -3.41 -12.69 -4.05
C ARG A 79 -4.14 -11.37 -3.80
N ALA A 80 -3.95 -10.75 -2.64
CA ALA A 80 -4.50 -9.44 -2.31
C ALA A 80 -3.86 -8.33 -3.16
N MET A 81 -2.58 -8.44 -3.51
CA MET A 81 -1.90 -7.49 -4.40
C MET A 81 -2.41 -7.59 -5.84
N LEU A 82 -2.73 -8.79 -6.33
CA LEU A 82 -3.44 -8.95 -7.61
C LEU A 82 -4.82 -8.29 -7.57
N ALA A 83 -5.56 -8.45 -6.46
CA ALA A 83 -6.84 -7.79 -6.27
C ALA A 83 -6.71 -6.26 -6.25
N ALA A 84 -5.72 -5.71 -5.57
CA ALA A 84 -5.41 -4.27 -5.55
C ALA A 84 -5.06 -3.74 -6.94
N THR A 85 -4.30 -4.52 -7.72
CA THR A 85 -3.94 -4.18 -9.11
C THR A 85 -5.18 -4.17 -10.02
N TYR A 86 -6.07 -5.14 -9.86
CA TYR A 86 -7.35 -5.15 -10.57
C TYR A 86 -8.22 -3.97 -10.14
N ALA A 87 -8.33 -3.70 -8.83
CA ALA A 87 -9.06 -2.55 -8.29
C ALA A 87 -8.54 -1.22 -8.86
N LYS A 88 -7.21 -1.07 -9.01
CA LYS A 88 -6.60 0.09 -9.67
C LYS A 88 -7.10 0.27 -11.10
N ARG A 89 -7.15 -0.80 -11.88
CA ARG A 89 -7.61 -0.76 -13.28
C ARG A 89 -9.04 -0.28 -13.45
N ILE A 90 -9.88 -0.48 -12.44
CA ILE A 90 -11.29 -0.05 -12.44
C ILE A 90 -11.53 1.20 -11.58
N GLY A 91 -10.46 1.93 -11.20
CA GLY A 91 -10.58 3.19 -10.45
C GLY A 91 -10.92 3.03 -8.96
N ARG A 92 -10.68 1.85 -8.37
CA ARG A 92 -11.00 1.53 -6.97
C ARG A 92 -9.77 1.29 -6.10
N ALA A 93 -8.56 1.68 -6.56
CA ALA A 93 -7.29 1.40 -5.86
C ALA A 93 -7.32 1.81 -4.38
N VAL A 94 -7.62 3.07 -4.09
CA VAL A 94 -7.59 3.63 -2.73
C VAL A 94 -8.61 2.93 -1.84
N ALA A 95 -9.86 2.84 -2.28
CA ALA A 95 -10.95 2.27 -1.50
C ALA A 95 -10.69 0.79 -1.16
N PHE A 96 -10.28 -0.01 -2.16
CA PHE A 96 -9.97 -1.42 -1.95
C PHE A 96 -8.77 -1.61 -1.02
N SER A 97 -7.69 -0.85 -1.24
CA SER A 97 -6.46 -1.02 -0.46
C SER A 97 -6.64 -0.63 1.00
N LEU A 98 -7.35 0.48 1.29
CA LEU A 98 -7.72 0.84 2.65
C LEU A 98 -8.58 -0.22 3.32
N ALA A 99 -9.59 -0.76 2.61
CA ALA A 99 -10.43 -1.82 3.12
C ALA A 99 -9.60 -3.09 3.42
N ALA A 100 -8.70 -3.50 2.52
CA ALA A 100 -7.84 -4.67 2.68
C ALA A 100 -6.85 -4.50 3.85
N PHE A 101 -6.21 -3.33 3.98
CA PHE A 101 -5.35 -3.02 5.12
C PHE A 101 -6.11 -3.11 6.46
N ARG A 102 -7.34 -2.58 6.51
CA ARG A 102 -8.17 -2.64 7.72
C ARG A 102 -8.59 -4.06 8.05
N GLN A 103 -8.91 -4.90 7.05
CA GLN A 103 -9.15 -6.33 7.28
C GLN A 103 -7.92 -7.01 7.89
N ALA A 104 -6.72 -6.73 7.35
CA ALA A 104 -5.49 -7.33 7.82
C ALA A 104 -5.11 -6.83 9.23
N PHE A 105 -5.02 -5.51 9.43
CA PHE A 105 -4.38 -4.94 10.62
C PHE A 105 -5.35 -4.45 11.70
N ALA A 106 -6.56 -4.03 11.36
CA ALA A 106 -7.58 -3.74 12.36
C ALA A 106 -8.47 -4.95 12.65
N GLY A 107 -8.71 -5.81 11.65
CA GLY A 107 -9.48 -7.04 11.78
C GLY A 107 -8.68 -8.27 12.16
N GLY A 108 -7.36 -8.29 11.98
CA GLY A 108 -6.50 -9.44 12.22
C GLY A 108 -6.72 -10.60 11.26
N ARG A 109 -7.23 -10.33 10.05
CA ARG A 109 -7.56 -11.35 9.04
C ARG A 109 -6.35 -11.69 8.17
N ASP A 110 -6.30 -12.93 7.69
CA ASP A 110 -5.28 -13.39 6.75
C ASP A 110 -5.59 -12.89 5.33
N LEU A 111 -4.66 -12.16 4.71
CA LEU A 111 -4.76 -11.70 3.32
C LEU A 111 -4.63 -12.83 2.28
N GLY A 112 -4.12 -13.99 2.69
CA GLY A 112 -4.10 -15.20 1.86
C GLY A 112 -5.47 -15.83 1.69
N GLU A 113 -6.42 -15.52 2.58
CA GLU A 113 -7.78 -16.06 2.53
C GLU A 113 -8.66 -15.29 1.54
N GLU A 114 -9.33 -16.02 0.65
CA GLU A 114 -10.19 -15.43 -0.37
C GLU A 114 -11.31 -14.57 0.24
N ASP A 115 -11.92 -15.03 1.32
CA ASP A 115 -13.00 -14.31 2.00
C ASP A 115 -12.55 -12.92 2.49
N THR A 116 -11.31 -12.80 2.97
CA THR A 116 -10.74 -11.50 3.38
C THR A 116 -10.70 -10.52 2.21
N ILE A 117 -10.26 -11.00 1.04
CA ILE A 117 -10.18 -10.19 -0.19
C ILE A 117 -11.59 -9.81 -0.67
N LEU A 118 -12.55 -10.75 -0.63
CA LEU A 118 -13.92 -10.50 -1.06
C LEU A 118 -14.64 -9.51 -0.13
N ILE A 119 -14.40 -9.56 1.19
CA ILE A 119 -14.94 -8.60 2.15
C ILE A 119 -14.39 -7.19 1.85
N ALA A 120 -13.08 -7.06 1.58
CA ALA A 120 -12.49 -5.79 1.19
C ALA A 120 -13.09 -5.28 -0.13
N GLY A 121 -13.30 -6.16 -1.10
CA GLY A 121 -13.96 -5.83 -2.37
C GLY A 121 -15.40 -5.37 -2.17
N ALA A 122 -16.17 -6.05 -1.36
CA ALA A 122 -17.56 -5.69 -1.05
C ALA A 122 -17.68 -4.29 -0.41
N ALA A 123 -16.72 -3.94 0.47
CA ALA A 123 -16.67 -2.62 1.12
C ALA A 123 -16.48 -1.46 0.12
N CYS A 124 -16.02 -1.73 -1.09
CA CYS A 124 -15.87 -0.75 -2.18
C CYS A 124 -16.70 -1.07 -3.42
N GLU A 125 -17.81 -1.81 -3.23
CA GLU A 125 -18.81 -2.12 -4.26
C GLU A 125 -18.26 -2.92 -5.46
N MET A 126 -17.23 -3.72 -5.24
CA MET A 126 -16.72 -4.63 -6.26
C MET A 126 -17.51 -5.94 -6.24
N HIS A 127 -18.05 -6.34 -7.39
CA HIS A 127 -18.78 -7.59 -7.48
C HIS A 127 -17.84 -8.80 -7.28
N PRO A 128 -18.17 -9.77 -6.39
CA PRO A 128 -17.27 -10.89 -6.05
C PRO A 128 -16.78 -11.69 -7.25
N THR A 129 -17.68 -11.99 -8.19
CA THR A 129 -17.31 -12.73 -9.43
C THR A 129 -16.35 -11.95 -10.31
N ALA A 130 -16.54 -10.61 -10.43
CA ALA A 130 -15.65 -9.76 -11.21
C ALA A 130 -14.28 -9.67 -10.56
N LEU A 131 -14.23 -9.56 -9.23
CA LEU A 131 -12.98 -9.52 -8.47
C LEU A 131 -12.20 -10.84 -8.62
N ARG A 132 -12.85 -12.01 -8.45
CA ARG A 132 -12.22 -13.33 -8.67
C ARG A 132 -11.62 -13.45 -10.07
N LYS A 133 -12.43 -13.15 -11.10
CA LYS A 133 -11.94 -13.17 -12.49
C LYS A 133 -10.80 -12.18 -12.72
N GLY A 134 -10.90 -10.98 -12.14
CA GLY A 134 -9.88 -9.94 -12.26
C GLY A 134 -8.52 -10.35 -11.70
N ILE A 135 -8.50 -11.07 -10.57
CA ILE A 135 -7.29 -11.63 -9.95
C ILE A 135 -6.62 -12.67 -10.87
N GLU A 136 -7.42 -13.47 -11.59
CA GLU A 136 -6.93 -14.56 -12.44
C GLU A 136 -6.46 -14.10 -13.82
N LEU A 137 -6.69 -12.84 -14.21
CA LEU A 137 -6.26 -12.32 -15.49
C LEU A 137 -4.74 -12.25 -15.59
N ALA A 138 -4.16 -12.85 -16.63
CA ALA A 138 -2.73 -12.72 -16.93
C ALA A 138 -2.30 -11.26 -17.07
N SER A 139 -3.18 -10.39 -17.61
CA SER A 139 -2.93 -8.95 -17.70
C SER A 139 -2.85 -8.24 -16.33
N THR A 140 -3.54 -8.75 -15.30
CA THR A 140 -3.44 -8.23 -13.93
C THR A 140 -2.08 -8.61 -13.32
N ALA A 141 -1.66 -9.86 -13.48
CA ALA A 141 -0.35 -10.31 -13.02
C ALA A 141 0.79 -9.54 -13.74
N SER A 142 0.69 -9.39 -15.05
CA SER A 142 1.67 -8.62 -15.83
C SER A 142 1.73 -7.15 -15.38
N ALA A 143 0.59 -6.53 -15.07
CA ALA A 143 0.55 -5.15 -14.59
C ALA A 143 1.21 -5.02 -13.21
N LEU A 144 0.98 -5.95 -12.28
CA LEU A 144 1.60 -5.98 -10.96
C LEU A 144 3.13 -6.14 -11.07
N HIS A 145 3.61 -7.08 -11.90
CA HIS A 145 5.05 -7.25 -12.12
C HIS A 145 5.68 -6.01 -12.78
N ALA A 146 5.01 -5.40 -13.75
CA ALA A 146 5.50 -4.18 -14.39
C ALA A 146 5.59 -3.01 -13.39
N ALA A 147 4.59 -2.85 -12.52
CA ALA A 147 4.60 -1.84 -11.45
C ALA A 147 5.75 -2.09 -10.47
N THR A 148 5.95 -3.34 -10.04
CA THR A 148 7.04 -3.75 -9.16
C THR A 148 8.41 -3.46 -9.78
N HIS A 149 8.56 -3.76 -11.07
CA HIS A 149 9.79 -3.43 -11.81
C HIS A 149 10.04 -1.92 -11.89
N ARG A 150 8.98 -1.12 -12.15
CA ARG A 150 9.11 0.37 -12.16
C ARG A 150 9.54 0.90 -10.81
N ALA A 151 8.92 0.44 -9.71
CA ALA A 151 9.28 0.85 -8.35
C ALA A 151 10.76 0.55 -8.03
N ARG A 152 11.21 -0.68 -8.36
CA ARG A 152 12.62 -1.07 -8.18
C ARG A 152 13.55 -0.19 -9.01
N LYS A 153 13.24 0.05 -10.28
CA LYS A 153 14.04 0.91 -11.18
C LYS A 153 14.09 2.36 -10.69
N ALA A 154 13.02 2.86 -10.08
CA ALA A 154 12.97 4.19 -9.49
C ALA A 154 13.81 4.30 -8.19
N GLY A 155 14.24 3.16 -7.60
CA GLY A 155 15.06 3.13 -6.40
C GLY A 155 14.30 2.80 -5.11
N ALA A 156 13.07 2.25 -5.20
CA ALA A 156 12.36 1.76 -4.02
C ALA A 156 13.05 0.50 -3.47
N THR A 157 13.62 0.59 -2.26
CA THR A 157 14.34 -0.50 -1.57
C THR A 157 13.67 -0.91 -0.26
N ALA A 158 12.66 -0.17 0.17
CA ALA A 158 11.84 -0.47 1.33
C ALA A 158 10.40 0.01 1.06
N LEU A 159 9.44 -0.48 1.81
CA LEU A 159 8.03 -0.04 1.74
C LEU A 159 7.53 0.44 3.11
N PRO A 160 6.63 1.44 3.14
CA PRO A 160 6.10 2.20 1.99
C PRO A 160 7.19 2.97 1.24
N ALA A 161 6.98 3.25 -0.05
CA ALA A 161 7.85 4.16 -0.78
C ALA A 161 7.01 5.20 -1.52
N ILE A 162 7.51 6.45 -1.55
CA ILE A 162 6.84 7.56 -2.21
C ILE A 162 7.82 8.19 -3.19
N GLN A 163 7.48 8.13 -4.46
CA GLN A 163 8.23 8.80 -5.51
C GLN A 163 7.70 10.22 -5.70
N VAL A 164 8.60 11.20 -5.69
CA VAL A 164 8.34 12.61 -6.00
C VAL A 164 9.34 13.03 -7.07
N GLY A 165 8.88 13.19 -8.30
CA GLY A 165 9.76 13.40 -9.45
C GLY A 165 10.74 12.23 -9.61
N ASP A 166 12.05 12.54 -9.60
CA ASP A 166 13.11 11.53 -9.72
C ASP A 166 13.61 10.96 -8.39
N ARG A 167 13.03 11.37 -7.27
CA ARG A 167 13.44 10.92 -5.93
C ARG A 167 12.43 9.97 -5.34
N VAL A 168 12.93 8.95 -4.61
CA VAL A 168 12.13 8.00 -3.85
C VAL A 168 12.48 8.09 -2.37
N TYR A 169 11.46 8.29 -1.55
CA TYR A 169 11.51 8.26 -0.09
C TYR A 169 10.92 6.92 0.36
N ALA A 170 11.66 6.12 1.13
CA ALA A 170 11.29 4.74 1.42
C ALA A 170 11.40 4.40 2.92
N GLY A 171 10.53 3.52 3.40
CA GLY A 171 10.48 3.07 4.79
C GLY A 171 9.48 3.84 5.65
N ALA A 172 9.58 3.67 6.97
CA ALA A 172 8.61 4.18 7.94
C ALA A 172 8.40 5.70 7.90
N GLU A 173 9.40 6.46 7.49
CA GLU A 173 9.38 7.93 7.44
C GLU A 173 9.04 8.49 6.03
N ALA A 174 8.78 7.63 5.06
CA ALA A 174 8.57 8.01 3.66
C ALA A 174 7.52 9.12 3.48
N VAL A 175 6.38 9.03 4.20
CA VAL A 175 5.31 10.02 4.11
C VAL A 175 5.80 11.39 4.57
N ARG A 176 6.47 11.46 5.73
CA ARG A 176 7.02 12.72 6.27
C ARG A 176 8.05 13.34 5.33
N GLU A 177 9.01 12.53 4.87
CA GLU A 177 10.09 13.00 4.00
C GLU A 177 9.60 13.48 2.64
N ALA A 178 8.63 12.77 2.05
CA ALA A 178 8.00 13.19 0.81
C ALA A 178 7.19 14.47 0.97
N THR A 179 6.47 14.64 2.10
CA THR A 179 5.75 15.87 2.40
C THR A 179 6.70 17.06 2.49
N GLU A 180 7.76 16.94 3.28
CA GLU A 180 8.78 18.00 3.40
C GLU A 180 9.43 18.36 2.05
N ALA A 181 9.59 17.37 1.16
CA ALA A 181 10.14 17.62 -0.19
C ALA A 181 9.14 18.36 -1.07
N LEU A 182 7.86 18.02 -1.00
CA LEU A 182 6.80 18.69 -1.76
C LEU A 182 6.59 20.13 -1.27
N ASP A 183 6.60 20.36 0.05
CA ASP A 183 6.47 21.70 0.64
C ASP A 183 7.61 22.62 0.23
N ARG A 184 8.85 22.10 0.24
CA ARG A 184 10.03 22.87 -0.26
C ARG A 184 9.93 23.22 -1.74
N ALA A 185 9.34 22.34 -2.55
CA ALA A 185 9.17 22.58 -3.99
C ALA A 185 7.99 23.52 -4.31
N GLY A 186 6.99 23.58 -3.45
CA GLY A 186 5.79 24.42 -3.58
C GLY A 186 5.85 25.77 -2.84
N GLY A 187 6.90 26.04 -2.04
CA GLY A 187 7.07 27.27 -1.26
C GLY A 187 7.09 28.52 -2.15
N PRO A 188 6.67 29.68 -1.63
CA PRO A 188 6.56 30.92 -2.40
C PRO A 188 7.94 31.34 -2.94
N ARG A 189 7.97 31.67 -4.24
CA ARG A 189 9.09 32.41 -4.85
C ARG A 189 9.03 33.88 -4.47
#